data_d56538de69103e51920d3a41226f1f1a
#
_entry.id   d56538de69103e51920d3a41226f1f1a
#
_cell.length_a   1.000
_cell.length_b   1.000
_cell.length_c   1.000
_cell.angle_alpha   90.00
_cell.angle_beta   90.00
_cell.angle_gamma   90.00
#
_symmetry.space_group_name_H-M   'P 1'
#
loop_
_entity.id
_entity.type
_entity.pdbx_description
1 polymer ?
#
loop_
_entity_poly.entity_id
_entity_poly.type
_entity_poly.pdbx_seq_one_letter_code
_entity_poly.pdbx_strand_id
1 'polypeptide(L)'
;MLLPKGAIFAAMLTLTIGSTAAQDARPVDQGQALVNMYCADCHATQATGESPLAIAPRFGDLHLLYDVSFLSEALVEGIVTAHPDMPQFEFDPEQAAAIVAYLKSLEPKE
;
A
#
# COMPACT_ATOMS: atom_id res chain seq x y z
N MET A 1 35.67 -23.76 -61.71
CA MET A 1 34.54 -24.12 -60.88
C MET A 1 34.51 -23.20 -59.63
N LEU A 2 33.65 -22.27 -59.68
CA LEU A 2 33.45 -21.36 -58.50
C LEU A 2 32.48 -21.99 -57.58
N LEU A 3 32.92 -22.31 -56.35
CA LEU A 3 32.04 -22.73 -55.30
C LEU A 3 31.16 -21.53 -54.81
N PRO A 4 29.88 -21.67 -54.72
CA PRO A 4 29.10 -20.59 -54.15
C PRO A 4 29.53 -20.39 -52.70
N LYS A 5 30.01 -19.21 -52.40
CA LYS A 5 30.21 -18.81 -51.02
C LYS A 5 28.83 -18.70 -50.38
N GLY A 6 28.48 -19.72 -49.63
CA GLY A 6 27.27 -19.65 -48.80
C GLY A 6 27.40 -18.50 -47.84
N ALA A 7 26.57 -17.49 -48.03
CA ALA A 7 26.44 -16.45 -47.03
C ALA A 7 25.81 -17.08 -45.78
N ILE A 8 26.59 -17.27 -44.72
CA ILE A 8 26.10 -17.65 -43.44
C ILE A 8 25.47 -16.39 -42.84
N PHE A 9 24.15 -16.26 -42.98
CA PHE A 9 23.41 -15.28 -42.23
C PHE A 9 23.35 -15.77 -40.77
N ALA A 10 24.28 -15.28 -39.95
CA ALA A 10 24.13 -15.40 -38.53
C ALA A 10 22.92 -14.55 -38.11
N ALA A 11 21.79 -15.19 -37.90
CA ALA A 11 20.66 -14.53 -37.26
C ALA A 11 21.09 -14.16 -35.84
N MET A 12 21.47 -12.90 -35.64
CA MET A 12 21.65 -12.35 -34.30
C MET A 12 20.26 -12.26 -33.68
N LEU A 13 19.96 -13.24 -32.87
CA LEU A 13 18.80 -13.19 -32.00
C LEU A 13 19.12 -12.15 -30.91
N THR A 14 18.72 -10.89 -31.14
CA THR A 14 18.81 -9.86 -30.12
C THR A 14 17.75 -10.20 -29.06
N LEU A 15 18.20 -10.82 -27.99
CA LEU A 15 17.38 -11.01 -26.80
C LEU A 15 17.19 -9.61 -26.18
N THR A 16 16.10 -8.95 -26.54
CA THR A 16 15.70 -7.75 -25.81
C THR A 16 15.21 -8.20 -24.44
N ILE A 17 16.10 -8.12 -23.46
CA ILE A 17 15.70 -8.23 -22.06
C ILE A 17 14.88 -6.97 -21.78
N GLY A 18 13.56 -7.08 -21.94
CA GLY A 18 12.67 -6.05 -21.48
C GLY A 18 12.87 -5.92 -19.97
N SER A 19 13.45 -4.81 -19.53
CA SER A 19 13.37 -4.43 -18.12
C SER A 19 11.90 -4.28 -17.79
N THR A 20 11.32 -5.31 -17.16
CA THR A 20 10.11 -5.10 -16.38
C THR A 20 10.55 -4.21 -15.23
N ALA A 21 10.44 -2.88 -15.40
CA ALA A 21 10.45 -1.99 -14.27
C ALA A 21 9.38 -2.50 -13.32
N ALA A 22 9.80 -3.03 -12.15
CA ALA A 22 8.86 -3.27 -11.07
C ALA A 22 8.16 -1.94 -10.87
N GLN A 23 6.88 -1.86 -11.25
CA GLN A 23 6.08 -0.68 -10.97
C GLN A 23 6.00 -0.62 -9.46
N ASP A 24 6.71 0.36 -8.87
CA ASP A 24 6.56 0.65 -7.47
C ASP A 24 5.07 0.86 -7.21
N ALA A 25 4.49 0.05 -6.34
CA ALA A 25 3.10 0.17 -5.99
C ALA A 25 2.85 1.60 -5.49
N ARG A 26 1.76 2.22 -5.94
CA ARG A 26 1.40 3.54 -5.47
C ARG A 26 1.27 3.53 -3.95
N PRO A 27 1.62 4.62 -3.25
CA PRO A 27 1.49 4.68 -1.79
C PRO A 27 0.11 4.27 -1.28
N VAL A 28 -0.95 4.68 -1.97
CA VAL A 28 -2.33 4.29 -1.62
C VAL A 28 -2.51 2.77 -1.66
N ASP A 29 -1.99 2.09 -2.67
CA ASP A 29 -2.11 0.64 -2.80
C ASP A 29 -1.29 -0.09 -1.74
N GLN A 30 -0.11 0.42 -1.42
CA GLN A 30 0.71 -0.09 -0.32
C GLN A 30 0.00 0.07 1.02
N GLY A 31 -0.57 1.24 1.25
CA GLY A 31 -1.35 1.55 2.45
C GLY A 31 -2.55 0.63 2.60
N GLN A 32 -3.27 0.39 1.52
CA GLN A 32 -4.39 -0.54 1.51
C GLN A 32 -3.97 -1.96 1.90
N ALA A 33 -2.86 -2.45 1.35
CA ALA A 33 -2.34 -3.77 1.68
C ALA A 33 -1.94 -3.87 3.16
N LEU A 34 -1.26 -2.85 3.69
CA LEU A 34 -0.86 -2.80 5.10
C LEU A 34 -2.06 -2.75 6.04
N VAL A 35 -3.03 -1.92 5.74
CA VAL A 35 -4.26 -1.79 6.52
C VAL A 35 -5.06 -3.09 6.51
N ASN A 36 -5.19 -3.73 5.37
CA ASN A 36 -5.88 -5.02 5.29
C ASN A 36 -5.16 -6.13 6.05
N MET A 37 -3.83 -6.07 6.11
CA MET A 37 -3.03 -7.05 6.83
C MET A 37 -3.09 -6.87 8.34
N TYR A 38 -3.04 -5.64 8.83
CA TYR A 38 -2.82 -5.36 10.25
C TYR A 38 -4.03 -4.79 10.98
N CYS A 39 -5.03 -4.27 10.29
CA CYS A 39 -6.12 -3.51 10.90
C CYS A 39 -7.50 -4.13 10.68
N ALA A 40 -7.66 -4.95 9.64
CA ALA A 40 -8.97 -5.44 9.19
C ALA A 40 -9.65 -6.42 10.13
N ASP A 41 -8.92 -7.03 11.07
CA ASP A 41 -9.53 -7.92 12.06
C ASP A 41 -10.48 -7.17 13.01
N CYS A 42 -10.23 -5.89 13.24
CA CYS A 42 -11.01 -5.07 14.17
C CYS A 42 -11.71 -3.90 13.50
N HIS A 43 -11.10 -3.29 12.48
CA HIS A 43 -11.62 -2.08 11.84
C HIS A 43 -12.25 -2.37 10.48
N ALA A 44 -13.33 -1.65 10.16
CA ALA A 44 -13.77 -1.50 8.78
C ALA A 44 -12.73 -0.66 8.04
N THR A 45 -12.09 -1.26 7.06
CA THR A 45 -10.94 -0.67 6.35
C THR A 45 -11.29 -0.05 5.01
N GLN A 46 -12.55 -0.12 4.62
CA GLN A 46 -13.10 0.48 3.40
C GLN A 46 -13.82 1.79 3.72
N ALA A 47 -14.22 2.53 2.69
CA ALA A 47 -14.99 3.76 2.85
C ALA A 47 -16.33 3.54 3.56
N THR A 48 -16.91 2.35 3.42
CA THR A 48 -18.18 1.94 4.00
C THR A 48 -18.06 0.57 4.66
N GLY A 49 -19.06 0.17 5.40
CA GLY A 49 -19.09 -1.11 6.09
C GLY A 49 -18.93 -0.94 7.60
N GLU A 50 -19.23 -2.00 8.33
CA GLU A 50 -19.11 -2.01 9.78
C GLU A 50 -17.79 -2.66 10.22
N SER A 51 -17.24 -2.14 11.32
CA SER A 51 -16.06 -2.73 11.94
C SER A 51 -16.41 -4.08 12.57
N PRO A 52 -15.58 -5.13 12.36
CA PRO A 52 -15.78 -6.41 13.05
C PRO A 52 -15.82 -6.24 14.57
N LEU A 53 -14.96 -5.40 15.11
CA LEU A 53 -15.05 -4.98 16.52
C LEU A 53 -15.85 -3.67 16.56
N ALA A 54 -17.05 -3.71 17.15
CA ALA A 54 -18.00 -2.61 17.08
C ALA A 54 -17.48 -1.27 17.63
N ILE A 55 -16.59 -1.31 18.64
CA ILE A 55 -15.99 -0.11 19.23
C ILE A 55 -14.81 0.44 18.41
N ALA A 56 -14.27 -0.34 17.48
CA ALA A 56 -13.17 0.12 16.64
C ALA A 56 -13.70 1.12 15.58
N PRO A 57 -13.16 2.34 15.51
CA PRO A 57 -13.61 3.32 14.52
C PRO A 57 -13.48 2.79 13.10
N ARG A 58 -14.46 3.07 12.28
CA ARG A 58 -14.39 2.80 10.84
C ARG A 58 -13.41 3.76 10.21
N PHE A 59 -12.54 3.26 9.34
CA PHE A 59 -11.50 4.09 8.72
C PHE A 59 -12.08 5.17 7.80
N GLY A 60 -13.23 4.91 7.19
CA GLY A 60 -13.94 5.92 6.40
C GLY A 60 -14.44 7.12 7.22
N ASP A 61 -14.54 6.99 8.54
CA ASP A 61 -15.05 8.02 9.45
C ASP A 61 -13.94 8.73 10.23
N LEU A 62 -12.67 8.29 10.14
CA LEU A 62 -11.59 8.89 10.95
C LEU A 62 -11.43 10.38 10.71
N HIS A 63 -11.64 10.86 9.48
CA HIS A 63 -11.56 12.28 9.13
C HIS A 63 -12.59 13.13 9.87
N LEU A 64 -13.66 12.53 10.36
CA LEU A 64 -14.67 13.22 11.18
C LEU A 64 -14.19 13.46 12.61
N LEU A 65 -13.20 12.68 13.06
CA LEU A 65 -12.67 12.74 14.43
C LEU A 65 -11.42 13.65 14.50
N TYR A 66 -10.55 13.59 13.49
CA TYR A 66 -9.30 14.36 13.43
C TYR A 66 -8.69 14.27 12.02
N ASP A 67 -7.69 15.09 11.78
CA ASP A 67 -6.89 15.01 10.54
C ASP A 67 -6.03 13.74 10.59
N VAL A 68 -6.25 12.82 9.66
CA VAL A 68 -5.53 11.54 9.62
C VAL A 68 -4.03 11.69 9.41
N SER A 69 -3.57 12.86 8.95
CA SER A 69 -2.13 13.16 8.82
C SER A 69 -1.39 13.06 10.14
N PHE A 70 -2.07 13.28 11.27
CA PHE A 70 -1.47 13.13 12.60
C PHE A 70 -1.07 11.70 12.92
N LEU A 71 -1.62 10.72 12.21
CA LEU A 71 -1.27 9.33 12.42
C LEU A 71 0.11 8.97 11.89
N SER A 72 0.72 9.78 11.03
CA SER A 72 2.02 9.43 10.45
C SER A 72 3.11 9.26 11.51
N GLU A 73 3.21 10.16 12.47
CA GLU A 73 4.15 10.04 13.60
C GLU A 73 3.75 8.93 14.56
N ALA A 74 2.47 8.85 14.89
CA ALA A 74 1.97 7.84 15.81
C ALA A 74 2.19 6.42 15.29
N LEU A 75 2.06 6.19 14.00
CA LEU A 75 2.30 4.88 13.37
C LEU A 75 3.78 4.49 13.39
N VAL A 76 4.69 5.45 13.35
CA VAL A 76 6.14 5.20 13.42
C VAL A 76 6.58 4.98 14.88
N GLU A 77 6.10 5.79 15.80
CA GLU A 77 6.47 5.76 17.21
C GLU A 77 5.76 4.65 18.00
N GLY A 78 4.70 4.10 17.44
CA GLY A 78 3.81 3.18 18.11
C GLY A 78 2.57 3.89 18.65
N ILE A 79 1.40 3.51 18.13
CA ILE A 79 0.14 4.07 18.60
C ILE A 79 -0.15 3.52 19.99
N VAL A 80 -0.17 4.42 20.97
CA VAL A 80 -0.69 4.11 22.31
C VAL A 80 -2.13 4.60 22.33
N THR A 81 -3.06 3.68 22.41
CA THR A 81 -4.49 4.00 22.53
C THR A 81 -4.99 3.73 23.92
N ALA A 82 -6.12 4.36 24.30
CA ALA A 82 -6.81 4.06 25.54
C ALA A 82 -7.50 2.68 25.51
N HIS A 83 -7.49 2.01 24.37
CA HIS A 83 -8.14 0.70 24.17
C HIS A 83 -7.12 -0.43 24.29
N PRO A 84 -7.20 -1.27 25.34
CA PRO A 84 -6.23 -2.35 25.55
C PRO A 84 -6.26 -3.42 24.47
N ASP A 85 -7.34 -3.51 23.71
CA ASP A 85 -7.50 -4.51 22.65
C ASP A 85 -6.80 -4.12 21.35
N MET A 86 -6.39 -2.87 21.19
CA MET A 86 -5.65 -2.44 20.00
C MET A 86 -4.15 -2.71 20.19
N PRO A 87 -3.56 -3.58 19.35
CA PRO A 87 -2.11 -3.81 19.41
C PRO A 87 -1.32 -2.55 19.11
N GLN A 88 -0.15 -2.44 19.72
CA GLN A 88 0.81 -1.39 19.41
C GLN A 88 1.63 -1.81 18.18
N PHE A 89 1.49 -1.09 17.09
CA PHE A 89 2.26 -1.30 15.87
C PHE A 89 3.34 -0.23 15.74
N GLU A 90 4.47 -0.63 15.21
CA GLU A 90 5.54 0.27 14.79
C GLU A 90 5.81 0.05 13.31
N PHE A 91 5.53 1.05 12.50
CA PHE A 91 5.78 1.03 11.06
C PHE A 91 7.00 1.88 10.74
N ASP A 92 7.70 1.57 9.65
CA ASP A 92 8.69 2.49 9.14
C ASP A 92 8.00 3.74 8.55
N PRO A 93 8.76 4.86 8.34
CA PRO A 93 8.15 6.10 7.86
C PRO A 93 7.46 5.98 6.50
N GLU A 94 7.96 5.13 5.60
CA GLU A 94 7.37 4.90 4.28
C GLU A 94 6.04 4.15 4.41
N GLN A 95 5.99 3.12 5.24
CA GLN A 95 4.76 2.39 5.53
C GLN A 95 3.71 3.30 6.18
N ALA A 96 4.13 4.10 7.15
CA ALA A 96 3.22 5.06 7.81
C ALA A 96 2.66 6.07 6.82
N ALA A 97 3.48 6.62 5.93
CA ALA A 97 3.03 7.52 4.88
C ALA A 97 2.05 6.85 3.91
N ALA A 98 2.29 5.59 3.56
CA ALA A 98 1.40 4.81 2.71
C ALA A 98 0.04 4.58 3.38
N ILE A 99 0.03 4.23 4.66
CA ILE A 99 -1.21 4.04 5.44
C ILE A 99 -2.00 5.36 5.45
N VAL A 100 -1.37 6.48 5.75
CA VAL A 100 -2.03 7.80 5.76
C VAL A 100 -2.58 8.15 4.37
N ALA A 101 -1.83 7.89 3.31
CA ALA A 101 -2.31 8.11 1.94
C ALA A 101 -3.57 7.29 1.64
N TYR A 102 -3.62 6.04 2.08
CA TYR A 102 -4.80 5.21 1.93
C TYR A 102 -5.98 5.76 2.75
N LEU A 103 -5.76 6.12 4.01
CA LEU A 103 -6.82 6.69 4.85
C LEU A 103 -7.42 7.96 4.24
N LYS A 104 -6.58 8.84 3.69
CA LYS A 104 -7.05 10.03 2.97
C LYS A 104 -7.88 9.68 1.74
N SER A 105 -7.55 8.59 1.06
CA SER A 105 -8.30 8.13 -0.10
C SER A 105 -9.74 7.71 0.23
N LEU A 106 -10.02 7.39 1.49
CA LEU A 106 -11.35 7.02 1.97
C LEU A 106 -12.23 8.23 2.29
N GLU A 107 -11.64 9.41 2.38
CA GLU A 107 -12.38 10.64 2.66
C GLU A 107 -13.28 11.02 1.48
N PRO A 108 -14.47 11.61 1.74
CA PRO A 108 -15.32 12.09 0.66
C PRO A 108 -14.59 13.12 -0.20
N LYS A 109 -14.73 12.98 -1.50
CA LYS A 109 -14.23 14.02 -2.43
C LYS A 109 -15.19 15.18 -2.40
N GLU A 110 -14.64 16.36 -2.16
CA GLU A 110 -15.37 17.62 -2.31
C GLU A 110 -15.65 17.93 -3.78
#